data_26bbdbc626cf6ffacad0fe0ed248913d
#
_entry.id   26bbdbc626cf6ffacad0fe0ed248913d
#
_cell.length_a   1.000
_cell.length_b   1.000
_cell.length_c   1.000
_cell.angle_alpha   90.00
_cell.angle_beta   90.00
_cell.angle_gamma   90.00
#
_symmetry.space_group_name_H-M   'P 1'
#
loop_
_entity.id
_entity.type
_entity.pdbx_description
1 polymer ?
#
loop_
_entity_poly.entity_id
_entity_poly.type
_entity_poly.pdbx_seq_one_letter_code
_entity_poly.pdbx_strand_id
1 'polypeptide(L)'
;MKTDRNMEDMALLSSLRKGEQQAFDSLFRKYYPMLCAYARRFVELEDAEEIVQEIMLWIWEKHSELIIESSLSQYLFKMTYHRALNLIAKKEIINRAEAVFYTKNQEMPEDVNYYQIKELTKRIEKAIAAL
;
A
#
# COMPACT_ATOMS: atom_id res chain seq x y z
N MET A 1 -7.24 -24.10 -8.34
CA MET A 1 -7.25 -23.81 -9.76
C MET A 1 -7.67 -22.36 -9.98
N LYS A 2 -7.03 -21.71 -10.93
CA LYS A 2 -7.21 -20.25 -11.14
C LYS A 2 -8.65 -19.84 -11.45
N THR A 3 -9.41 -20.69 -12.11
CA THR A 3 -10.79 -20.37 -12.50
C THR A 3 -11.74 -20.32 -11.31
N ASP A 4 -11.58 -21.22 -10.35
CA ASP A 4 -12.43 -21.28 -9.16
C ASP A 4 -12.16 -20.10 -8.23
N ARG A 5 -10.89 -19.69 -8.08
CA ARG A 5 -10.52 -18.51 -7.28
C ARG A 5 -11.10 -17.24 -7.86
N ASN A 6 -11.08 -17.09 -9.18
CA ASN A 6 -11.66 -15.93 -9.85
C ASN A 6 -13.16 -15.87 -9.66
N MET A 7 -13.84 -17.01 -9.73
CA MET A 7 -15.28 -17.09 -9.52
C MET A 7 -15.65 -16.76 -8.08
N GLU A 8 -14.91 -17.29 -7.11
CA GLU A 8 -15.10 -16.96 -5.68
C GLU A 8 -14.88 -15.48 -5.44
N ASP A 9 -13.82 -14.91 -5.99
CA ASP A 9 -13.49 -13.51 -5.81
C ASP A 9 -14.50 -12.58 -6.51
N MET A 10 -15.02 -12.99 -7.66
CA MET A 10 -16.08 -12.24 -8.35
C MET A 10 -17.38 -12.23 -7.55
N ALA A 11 -17.75 -13.38 -6.99
CA ALA A 11 -18.92 -13.49 -6.13
C ALA A 11 -18.72 -12.66 -4.85
N LEU A 12 -17.54 -12.74 -4.26
CA LEU A 12 -17.18 -11.99 -3.07
C LEU A 12 -17.26 -10.48 -3.34
N LEU A 13 -16.72 -10.03 -4.46
CA LEU A 13 -16.76 -8.63 -4.85
C LEU A 13 -18.19 -8.13 -5.04
N SER A 14 -19.04 -8.94 -5.68
CA SER A 14 -20.44 -8.60 -5.88
C SER A 14 -21.17 -8.43 -4.55
N SER A 15 -20.97 -9.35 -3.61
CA SER A 15 -21.56 -9.29 -2.27
C SER A 15 -21.01 -8.11 -1.47
N LEU A 16 -19.73 -7.83 -1.62
CA LEU A 16 -19.06 -6.71 -0.97
C LEU A 16 -19.66 -5.37 -1.44
N ARG A 17 -19.90 -5.23 -2.75
CA ARG A 17 -20.52 -4.02 -3.29
C ARG A 17 -21.91 -3.76 -2.72
N LYS A 18 -22.64 -4.81 -2.36
CA LYS A 18 -23.93 -4.71 -1.72
C LYS A 18 -23.87 -4.35 -0.23
N GLY A 19 -22.65 -4.28 0.31
CA GLY A 19 -22.46 -3.94 1.73
C GLY A 19 -22.72 -5.10 2.68
N GLU A 20 -22.65 -6.33 2.19
CA GLU A 20 -22.84 -7.51 3.03
C GLU A 20 -21.64 -7.71 3.96
N GLN A 21 -21.89 -7.67 5.27
CA GLN A 21 -20.84 -7.80 6.28
C GLN A 21 -20.11 -9.13 6.20
N GLN A 22 -20.82 -10.20 5.87
CA GLN A 22 -20.21 -11.52 5.71
C GLN A 22 -19.18 -11.53 4.58
N ALA A 23 -19.43 -10.79 3.51
CA ALA A 23 -18.51 -10.67 2.40
C ALA A 23 -17.23 -9.97 2.85
N PHE A 24 -17.36 -8.92 3.65
CA PHE A 24 -16.20 -8.21 4.22
C PHE A 24 -15.40 -9.13 5.15
N ASP A 25 -16.08 -9.88 6.01
CA ASP A 25 -15.42 -10.85 6.90
C ASP A 25 -14.65 -11.92 6.11
N SER A 26 -15.24 -12.42 5.04
CA SER A 26 -14.60 -13.41 4.15
C SER A 26 -13.37 -12.81 3.47
N LEU A 27 -13.48 -11.59 2.98
CA LEU A 27 -12.38 -10.86 2.37
C LEU A 27 -11.23 -10.68 3.36
N PHE A 28 -11.56 -10.22 4.55
CA PHE A 28 -10.59 -9.98 5.61
C PHE A 28 -9.83 -11.26 5.99
N ARG A 29 -10.57 -12.34 6.26
CA ARG A 29 -9.97 -13.61 6.65
C ARG A 29 -9.08 -14.20 5.56
N LYS A 30 -9.49 -14.06 4.31
CA LYS A 30 -8.74 -14.61 3.18
C LYS A 30 -7.49 -13.79 2.88
N TYR A 31 -7.60 -12.49 2.82
CA TYR A 31 -6.56 -11.63 2.29
C TYR A 31 -5.68 -10.94 3.33
N TYR A 32 -6.19 -10.68 4.54
CA TYR A 32 -5.42 -9.96 5.54
C TYR A 32 -4.06 -10.60 5.81
N PRO A 33 -3.97 -11.91 6.13
CA PRO A 33 -2.66 -12.53 6.38
C PRO A 33 -1.77 -12.55 5.15
N MET A 34 -2.35 -12.75 3.97
CA MET A 34 -1.58 -12.77 2.72
C MET A 34 -1.00 -11.40 2.40
N LEU A 35 -1.78 -10.35 2.54
CA LEU A 35 -1.34 -8.99 2.27
C LEU A 35 -0.33 -8.52 3.30
N CYS A 36 -0.49 -8.88 4.57
CA CYS A 36 0.49 -8.58 5.61
C CYS A 36 1.83 -9.27 5.33
N ALA A 37 1.80 -10.54 4.95
CA ALA A 37 3.01 -11.27 4.58
C ALA A 37 3.70 -10.63 3.37
N TYR A 38 2.93 -10.19 2.40
CA TYR A 38 3.45 -9.50 1.23
C TYR A 38 4.07 -8.15 1.58
N ALA A 39 3.35 -7.35 2.37
CA ALA A 39 3.84 -6.04 2.80
C ALA A 39 5.13 -6.15 3.62
N ARG A 40 5.29 -7.23 4.37
CA ARG A 40 6.50 -7.50 5.15
C ARG A 40 7.76 -7.63 4.31
N ARG A 41 7.62 -7.85 3.03
CA ARG A 41 8.76 -7.87 2.11
C ARG A 41 9.37 -6.48 1.93
N PHE A 42 8.64 -5.43 2.28
CA PHE A 42 9.03 -4.04 2.05
C PHE A 42 9.16 -3.24 3.34
N VAL A 43 8.34 -3.52 4.35
CA VAL A 43 8.24 -2.74 5.59
C VAL A 43 8.22 -3.65 6.82
N GLU A 44 8.39 -3.06 7.99
CA GLU A 44 8.33 -3.77 9.25
C GLU A 44 6.90 -4.26 9.56
N LEU A 45 6.79 -5.23 10.48
CA LEU A 45 5.51 -5.87 10.79
C LEU A 45 4.42 -4.86 11.19
N GLU A 46 4.75 -3.92 12.07
CA GLU A 46 3.77 -2.91 12.50
C GLU A 46 3.25 -2.08 11.34
N ASP A 47 4.14 -1.67 10.46
CA ASP A 47 3.79 -0.89 9.27
C ASP A 47 2.98 -1.73 8.29
N ALA A 48 3.33 -3.00 8.12
CA ALA A 48 2.60 -3.92 7.26
C ALA A 48 1.16 -4.10 7.74
N GLU A 49 0.96 -4.33 9.02
CA GLU A 49 -0.37 -4.45 9.61
C GLU A 49 -1.18 -3.17 9.45
N GLU A 50 -0.56 -2.02 9.71
CA GLU A 50 -1.22 -0.72 9.55
C GLU A 50 -1.65 -0.48 8.11
N ILE A 51 -0.77 -0.75 7.14
CA ILE A 51 -1.08 -0.62 5.73
C ILE A 51 -2.30 -1.47 5.36
N VAL A 52 -2.31 -2.73 5.76
CA VAL A 52 -3.38 -3.65 5.39
C VAL A 52 -4.68 -3.30 6.10
N GLN A 53 -4.62 -2.87 7.36
CA GLN A 53 -5.80 -2.37 8.08
C GLN A 53 -6.41 -1.16 7.38
N GLU A 54 -5.58 -0.22 6.93
CA GLU A 54 -6.05 0.95 6.17
C GLU A 54 -6.70 0.55 4.85
N ILE A 55 -6.15 -0.46 4.16
CA ILE A 55 -6.73 -0.99 2.94
C ILE A 55 -8.10 -1.60 3.22
N MET A 56 -8.22 -2.39 4.27
CA MET A 56 -9.49 -3.02 4.64
C MET A 56 -10.54 -1.99 5.02
N LEU A 57 -10.16 -0.97 5.77
CA LEU A 57 -11.06 0.13 6.11
C LEU A 57 -11.51 0.88 4.87
N TRP A 58 -10.59 1.19 3.97
CA TRP A 58 -10.90 1.87 2.72
C TRP A 58 -11.88 1.07 1.87
N ILE A 59 -11.68 -0.24 1.76
CA ILE A 59 -12.58 -1.13 1.02
C ILE A 59 -13.99 -1.10 1.62
N TRP A 60 -14.09 -1.17 2.94
CA TRP A 60 -15.39 -1.11 3.61
C TRP A 60 -16.09 0.23 3.38
N GLU A 61 -15.36 1.33 3.52
CA GLU A 61 -15.92 2.67 3.29
C GLU A 61 -16.35 2.89 1.84
N LYS A 62 -15.63 2.29 0.89
CA LYS A 62 -15.86 2.48 -0.55
C LYS A 62 -16.51 1.28 -1.23
N HIS A 63 -17.10 0.37 -0.45
CA HIS A 63 -17.60 -0.89 -0.99
C HIS A 63 -18.58 -0.72 -2.16
N SER A 64 -19.46 0.26 -2.11
CA SER A 64 -20.45 0.51 -3.17
C SER A 64 -19.85 1.13 -4.43
N GLU A 65 -18.70 1.76 -4.31
CA GLU A 65 -18.01 2.47 -5.40
C GLU A 65 -16.87 1.66 -6.03
N LEU A 66 -16.63 0.43 -5.56
CA LEU A 66 -15.52 -0.37 -6.04
C LEU A 66 -15.70 -0.76 -7.51
N ILE A 67 -14.78 -0.28 -8.34
CA ILE A 67 -14.68 -0.67 -9.74
C ILE A 67 -13.31 -1.31 -9.91
N ILE A 68 -13.30 -2.63 -10.15
CA ILE A 68 -12.08 -3.40 -10.27
C ILE A 68 -12.03 -4.03 -11.67
N GLU A 69 -11.16 -3.51 -12.51
CA GLU A 69 -10.98 -4.00 -13.89
C GLU A 69 -10.10 -5.25 -13.95
N SER A 70 -9.23 -5.44 -12.97
CA SER A 70 -8.40 -6.63 -12.83
C SER A 70 -9.04 -7.61 -11.84
N SER A 71 -8.35 -8.70 -11.53
CA SER A 71 -8.83 -9.60 -10.47
C SER A 71 -8.75 -8.90 -9.11
N LEU A 72 -9.61 -9.33 -8.19
CA LEU A 72 -9.60 -8.80 -6.82
C LEU A 72 -8.22 -8.99 -6.17
N SER A 73 -7.62 -10.16 -6.36
CA SER A 73 -6.29 -10.47 -5.85
C SER A 73 -5.24 -9.46 -6.36
N GLN A 74 -5.17 -9.26 -7.67
CA GLN A 74 -4.23 -8.32 -8.26
C GLN A 74 -4.44 -6.91 -7.75
N TYR A 75 -5.69 -6.49 -7.62
CA TYR A 75 -6.05 -5.17 -7.12
C TYR A 75 -5.54 -4.97 -5.70
N LEU A 76 -5.76 -5.93 -4.81
CA LEU A 76 -5.36 -5.85 -3.41
C LEU A 76 -3.84 -5.86 -3.24
N PHE A 77 -3.15 -6.74 -3.97
CA PHE A 77 -1.68 -6.79 -3.92
C PHE A 77 -1.06 -5.51 -4.49
N LYS A 78 -1.61 -5.00 -5.57
CA LYS A 78 -1.13 -3.75 -6.17
C LYS A 78 -1.32 -2.58 -5.22
N MET A 79 -2.47 -2.48 -4.56
CA MET A 79 -2.75 -1.44 -3.57
C MET A 79 -1.78 -1.53 -2.40
N THR A 80 -1.53 -2.75 -1.91
CA THR A 80 -0.58 -3.00 -0.81
C THR A 80 0.83 -2.55 -1.21
N TYR A 81 1.25 -2.91 -2.41
CA TYR A 81 2.56 -2.51 -2.94
C TYR A 81 2.71 -0.99 -3.02
N HIS A 82 1.71 -0.31 -3.58
CA HIS A 82 1.74 1.14 -3.69
C HIS A 82 1.82 1.82 -2.32
N ARG A 83 1.03 1.35 -1.36
CA ARG A 83 1.05 1.91 -0.01
C ARG A 83 2.37 1.66 0.70
N ALA A 84 2.95 0.48 0.51
CA ALA A 84 4.26 0.15 1.08
C ALA A 84 5.35 1.07 0.51
N LEU A 85 5.37 1.26 -0.81
CA LEU A 85 6.33 2.15 -1.44
C LEU A 85 6.14 3.61 -1.00
N ASN A 86 4.90 4.06 -0.88
CA ASN A 86 4.60 5.41 -0.39
C ASN A 86 5.10 5.60 1.03
N LEU A 87 4.95 4.59 1.89
CA LEU A 87 5.45 4.66 3.26
C LEU A 87 6.98 4.70 3.30
N ILE A 88 7.65 3.88 2.49
CA ILE A 88 9.11 3.89 2.37
C ILE A 88 9.59 5.27 1.93
N ALA A 89 8.95 5.84 0.91
CA ALA A 89 9.28 7.17 0.41
C ALA A 89 9.11 8.23 1.50
N LYS A 90 7.99 8.19 2.21
CA LYS A 90 7.68 9.12 3.29
C LYS A 90 8.71 9.04 4.41
N LYS A 91 9.07 7.83 4.84
CA LYS A 91 10.06 7.62 5.88
C LYS A 91 11.44 8.10 5.44
N GLU A 92 11.82 7.83 4.21
CA GLU A 92 13.10 8.27 3.68
C GLU A 92 13.17 9.79 3.60
N ILE A 93 12.10 10.44 3.16
CA ILE A 93 12.03 11.91 3.13
C ILE A 93 12.14 12.48 4.54
N ILE A 94 11.45 11.91 5.52
CA ILE A 94 11.51 12.35 6.92
C ILE A 94 12.93 12.16 7.46
N ASN A 95 13.53 11.00 7.25
CA ASN A 95 14.89 10.71 7.70
C ASN A 95 15.91 11.68 7.10
N ARG A 96 15.76 11.98 5.80
CA ARG A 96 16.63 12.95 5.12
C ARG A 96 16.40 14.35 5.64
N ALA A 97 15.17 14.74 5.89
CA ALA A 97 14.84 16.04 6.45
C ALA A 97 15.42 16.20 7.86
N GLU A 98 15.33 15.18 8.69
CA GLU A 98 15.92 15.14 10.02
C GLU A 98 17.45 15.25 9.94
N ALA A 99 18.07 14.51 9.01
CA ALA A 99 19.50 14.55 8.78
C ALA A 99 19.94 15.95 8.32
N VAL A 100 19.17 16.57 7.42
CA VAL A 100 19.42 17.96 6.97
C VAL A 100 19.29 18.93 8.12
N PHE A 101 18.24 18.79 8.92
CA PHE A 101 18.03 19.64 10.11
C PHE A 101 19.17 19.48 11.11
N TYR A 102 19.61 18.25 11.33
CA TYR A 102 20.72 17.94 12.22
C TYR A 102 22.06 18.52 11.70
N THR A 103 22.33 18.39 10.41
CA THR A 103 23.54 18.90 9.78
C THR A 103 23.51 20.41 9.58
N LYS A 104 22.32 21.03 9.51
CA LYS A 104 22.18 22.48 9.46
C LYS A 104 22.78 23.16 10.70
N ASN A 105 22.74 22.48 11.83
CA ASN A 105 23.42 22.91 13.06
C ASN A 105 24.92 22.63 13.03
N GLN A 106 25.43 21.92 12.00
CA GLN A 106 26.84 21.54 11.85
C GLN A 106 27.48 22.03 10.54
N GLU A 107 26.93 23.02 9.89
CA GLU A 107 27.47 23.70 8.69
C GLU A 107 27.63 22.85 7.43
N MET A 108 26.69 21.92 7.12
CA MET A 108 26.71 21.21 5.85
C MET A 108 25.87 21.89 4.76
N PRO A 109 26.29 21.83 3.47
CA PRO A 109 25.54 22.46 2.39
C PRO A 109 24.17 21.81 2.17
N GLU A 110 23.11 22.63 2.23
CA GLU A 110 21.71 22.21 2.09
C GLU A 110 21.38 21.61 0.72
N ASP A 111 22.08 22.05 -0.33
CA ASP A 111 21.71 21.75 -1.72
C ASP A 111 21.84 20.27 -2.09
N VAL A 112 22.84 19.58 -1.56
CA VAL A 112 23.12 18.18 -1.91
C VAL A 112 22.00 17.25 -1.42
N ASN A 113 21.51 17.48 -0.20
CA ASN A 113 20.47 16.64 0.40
C ASN A 113 19.10 16.87 -0.27
N TYR A 114 18.79 18.11 -0.66
CA TYR A 114 17.57 18.44 -1.37
C TYR A 114 17.48 17.67 -2.71
N TYR A 115 18.55 17.66 -3.48
CA TYR A 115 18.60 16.93 -4.75
C TYR A 115 18.46 15.43 -4.57
N GLN A 116 19.07 14.86 -3.53
CA GLN A 116 18.97 13.45 -3.22
C GLN A 116 17.55 13.04 -2.84
N ILE A 117 16.88 13.81 -2.02
CA ILE A 117 15.49 13.57 -1.63
C ILE A 117 14.59 13.62 -2.85
N LYS A 118 14.75 14.65 -3.67
CA LYS A 118 13.94 14.84 -4.88
C LYS A 118 14.14 13.71 -5.88
N GLU A 119 15.38 13.24 -6.05
CA GLU A 119 15.69 12.14 -6.94
C GLU A 119 15.10 10.82 -6.44
N LEU A 120 15.21 10.55 -5.14
CA LEU A 120 14.65 9.37 -4.51
C LEU A 120 13.13 9.35 -4.69
N THR A 121 12.47 10.46 -4.41
CA THR A 121 11.03 10.61 -4.59
C THR A 121 10.62 10.33 -6.04
N LYS A 122 11.35 10.88 -7.02
CA LYS A 122 11.09 10.61 -8.44
C LYS A 122 11.25 9.14 -8.80
N ARG A 123 12.27 8.48 -8.28
CA ARG A 123 12.49 7.05 -8.54
C ARG A 123 11.36 6.21 -8.02
N ILE A 124 10.87 6.53 -6.82
CA ILE A 124 9.76 5.81 -6.19
C ILE A 124 8.47 6.06 -6.95
N GLU A 125 8.20 7.30 -7.34
CA GLU A 125 7.03 7.66 -8.15
C GLU A 125 7.04 6.93 -9.49
N LYS A 126 8.21 6.84 -10.16
CA LYS A 126 8.35 6.07 -11.40
C LYS A 126 8.09 4.58 -11.19
N ALA A 127 8.60 4.01 -10.10
CA ALA A 127 8.38 2.62 -9.78
C ALA A 127 6.90 2.34 -9.55
N ILE A 128 6.20 3.22 -8.86
CA ILE A 128 4.75 3.12 -8.63
C ILE A 128 3.99 3.24 -9.96
N ALA A 129 4.36 4.19 -10.80
CA ALA A 129 3.71 4.42 -12.09
C ALA A 129 3.91 3.24 -13.06
N ALA A 130 5.02 2.51 -12.96
CA ALA A 130 5.31 1.36 -13.81
C ALA A 130 4.51 0.10 -13.44
N LEU A 131 3.82 0.11 -12.32
CA LEU A 131 2.96 -0.98 -11.89
C LEU A 131 1.57 -0.83 -12.49
#